data_55b64004abb384d7e0d8332862f254d9
#
_entry.id   55b64004abb384d7e0d8332862f254d9
#
_cell.length_a   1.000
_cell.length_b   1.000
_cell.length_c   1.000
_cell.angle_alpha   90.00
_cell.angle_beta   90.00
_cell.angle_gamma   90.00
#
_symmetry.space_group_name_H-M   'P 1'
#
loop_
_entity.id
_entity.type
_entity.pdbx_description
1 polymer ?
#
loop_
_entity_poly.entity_id
_entity_poly.type
_entity_poly.pdbx_seq_one_letter_code
_entity_poly.pdbx_strand_id
1 'polypeptide(L)'
;MGRRNMLPALTSDRFTTQTGWRVLVQVPEPDCPRVIAAVIAQDPLVWGDYDRVTFAAPGQQSFRSLPGGANAPTTDAVSVPCLELSFFLSGDAARLDAVLNAIYHVHPYEEPVVLVVPALRTCHIRGLDEDNPNRFWNREAADWVPDTHRRDVAGSPQSQGTVSRQA
;
A
#
# COMPACT_ATOMS: atom_id res chain seq x y z
N MET A 1 22.23 21.43 -16.60
CA MET A 1 20.83 21.48 -17.08
C MET A 1 20.20 20.12 -16.81
N GLY A 2 19.50 19.96 -15.67
CA GLY A 2 18.91 18.69 -15.28
C GLY A 2 17.72 18.38 -16.18
N ARG A 3 17.72 17.21 -16.82
CA ARG A 3 16.52 16.66 -17.48
C ARG A 3 15.45 16.48 -16.38
N ARG A 4 14.41 17.30 -16.39
CA ARG A 4 13.19 16.99 -15.66
C ARG A 4 12.69 15.67 -16.22
N ASN A 5 12.65 14.65 -15.39
CA ASN A 5 12.00 13.39 -15.72
C ASN A 5 10.51 13.67 -15.85
N MET A 6 10.09 14.10 -17.06
CA MET A 6 8.68 14.39 -17.32
C MET A 6 7.97 13.04 -17.50
N LEU A 7 7.16 12.70 -16.52
CA LEU A 7 6.22 11.59 -16.66
C LEU A 7 5.23 11.93 -17.80
N PRO A 8 4.75 10.93 -18.56
CA PRO A 8 3.89 11.16 -19.71
C PRO A 8 2.57 11.83 -19.30
N ALA A 9 2.09 12.78 -20.10
CA ALA A 9 0.71 13.24 -20.00
C ALA A 9 -0.20 12.22 -20.69
N LEU A 10 -1.19 11.70 -19.95
CA LEU A 10 -2.17 10.76 -20.47
C LEU A 10 -3.55 11.40 -20.44
N THR A 11 -4.34 11.14 -21.50
CA THR A 11 -5.74 11.55 -21.59
C THR A 11 -6.60 10.31 -21.73
N SER A 12 -7.63 10.20 -20.88
CA SER A 12 -8.57 9.07 -20.88
C SER A 12 -9.91 9.51 -20.35
N ASP A 13 -10.99 8.92 -20.87
CA ASP A 13 -12.33 9.06 -20.31
C ASP A 13 -12.54 8.19 -19.06
N ARG A 14 -11.62 7.25 -18.80
CA ARG A 14 -11.71 6.24 -17.75
C ARG A 14 -10.97 6.63 -16.47
N PHE A 15 -9.99 7.48 -16.59
CA PHE A 15 -9.15 7.89 -15.46
C PHE A 15 -8.50 9.24 -15.70
N THR A 16 -8.23 9.94 -14.63
CA THR A 16 -7.27 11.04 -14.57
C THR A 16 -5.92 10.52 -14.07
N THR A 17 -4.88 11.34 -14.15
CA THR A 17 -3.55 10.98 -13.65
C THR A 17 -3.09 11.95 -12.58
N GLN A 18 -2.30 11.43 -11.64
CA GLN A 18 -1.67 12.21 -10.59
C GLN A 18 -0.21 11.81 -10.44
N THR A 19 0.68 12.79 -10.41
CA THR A 19 2.10 12.60 -10.13
C THR A 19 2.36 12.56 -8.63
N GLY A 20 3.41 11.83 -8.24
CA GLY A 20 3.84 11.72 -6.86
C GLY A 20 5.05 10.79 -6.76
N TRP A 21 5.14 10.08 -5.66
CA TRP A 21 6.22 9.12 -5.41
C TRP A 21 5.65 7.75 -5.05
N ARG A 22 6.26 6.71 -5.60
CA ARG A 22 6.16 5.36 -5.06
C ARG A 22 7.27 5.20 -4.02
N VAL A 23 6.90 4.96 -2.79
CA VAL A 23 7.82 4.66 -1.69
C VAL A 23 7.82 3.16 -1.46
N LEU A 24 9.00 2.56 -1.40
CA LEU A 24 9.22 1.15 -1.11
C LEU A 24 10.08 1.05 0.15
N VAL A 25 9.64 0.23 1.11
CA VAL A 25 10.32 0.05 2.40
C VAL A 25 10.49 -1.44 2.66
N GLN A 26 11.73 -1.90 2.83
CA GLN A 26 11.98 -3.27 3.26
C GLN A 26 11.95 -3.33 4.79
N VAL A 27 11.05 -4.12 5.34
CA VAL A 27 10.77 -4.17 6.78
C VAL A 27 10.52 -5.61 7.24
N PRO A 28 11.01 -6.03 8.45
CA PRO A 28 10.61 -7.31 9.03
C PRO A 28 9.08 -7.40 9.18
N GLU A 29 8.51 -8.57 8.88
CA GLU A 29 7.07 -8.78 8.92
C GLU A 29 6.43 -8.34 10.25
N PRO A 30 6.97 -8.65 11.45
CA PRO A 30 6.37 -8.23 12.72
C PRO A 30 6.34 -6.71 12.92
N ASP A 31 7.24 -5.96 12.28
CA ASP A 31 7.34 -4.50 12.40
C ASP A 31 6.54 -3.74 11.34
N CYS A 32 6.09 -4.41 10.29
CA CYS A 32 5.37 -3.79 9.19
C CYS A 32 4.11 -3.03 9.64
N PRO A 33 3.25 -3.55 10.55
CA PRO A 33 2.09 -2.80 11.04
C PRO A 33 2.46 -1.48 11.73
N ARG A 34 3.57 -1.45 12.48
CA ARG A 34 4.07 -0.24 13.15
C ARG A 34 4.52 0.81 12.14
N VAL A 35 5.24 0.38 11.09
CA VAL A 35 5.67 1.28 10.01
C VAL A 35 4.46 1.83 9.26
N ILE A 36 3.47 0.99 8.90
CA ILE A 36 2.22 1.43 8.26
C ILE A 36 1.51 2.47 9.13
N ALA A 37 1.36 2.23 10.43
CA ALA A 37 0.70 3.17 11.34
C ALA A 37 1.41 4.53 11.40
N ALA A 38 2.75 4.54 11.41
CA ALA A 38 3.54 5.77 11.41
C ALA A 38 3.39 6.56 10.10
N VAL A 39 3.36 5.87 8.96
CA VAL A 39 3.11 6.49 7.65
C VAL A 39 1.70 7.10 7.60
N ILE A 40 0.67 6.35 8.01
CA ILE A 40 -0.73 6.79 7.98
C ILE A 40 -0.96 8.00 8.91
N ALA A 41 -0.20 8.12 10.00
CA ALA A 41 -0.26 9.29 10.88
C ALA A 41 0.21 10.59 10.17
N GLN A 42 1.04 10.49 9.12
CA GLN A 42 1.51 11.63 8.33
C GLN A 42 0.67 11.84 7.07
N ASP A 43 0.20 10.77 6.44
CA ASP A 43 -0.61 10.82 5.22
C ASP A 43 -1.62 9.66 5.21
N PRO A 44 -2.91 9.93 4.97
CA PRO A 44 -3.94 8.89 4.94
C PRO A 44 -3.82 7.93 3.76
N LEU A 45 -2.91 8.13 2.83
CA LEU A 45 -2.67 7.29 1.65
C LEU A 45 -3.96 7.05 0.83
N VAL A 46 -4.65 8.14 0.50
CA VAL A 46 -5.93 8.08 -0.22
C VAL A 46 -5.74 7.62 -1.66
N TRP A 47 -6.58 6.70 -2.11
CA TRP A 47 -6.69 6.26 -3.50
C TRP A 47 -8.16 6.17 -3.92
N GLY A 48 -8.66 7.21 -4.56
CA GLY A 48 -10.09 7.32 -4.89
C GLY A 48 -10.95 7.39 -3.63
N ASP A 49 -11.81 6.40 -3.45
CA ASP A 49 -12.72 6.28 -2.29
C ASP A 49 -12.16 5.45 -1.14
N TYR A 50 -10.89 5.07 -1.23
CA TYR A 50 -10.20 4.27 -0.25
C TYR A 50 -9.08 5.07 0.38
N ASP A 51 -8.83 4.85 1.66
CA ASP A 51 -7.65 5.33 2.36
C ASP A 51 -6.76 4.16 2.82
N ARG A 52 -5.61 4.47 3.40
CA ARG A 52 -4.63 3.49 3.91
C ARG A 52 -4.19 2.47 2.86
N VAL A 53 -4.15 2.90 1.59
CA VAL A 53 -3.83 2.00 0.48
C VAL A 53 -2.34 1.70 0.47
N THR A 54 -2.00 0.49 0.87
CA THR A 54 -0.64 -0.04 0.90
C THR A 54 -0.60 -1.41 0.23
N PHE A 55 0.58 -1.83 -0.20
CA PHE A 55 0.83 -3.16 -0.71
C PHE A 55 2.08 -3.72 -0.03
N ALA A 56 2.01 -4.94 0.46
CA ALA A 56 3.15 -5.64 1.05
C ALA A 56 3.36 -6.98 0.35
N ALA A 57 4.60 -7.25 -0.03
CA ALA A 57 5.00 -8.52 -0.65
C ALA A 57 6.12 -9.17 0.17
N PRO A 58 6.06 -10.50 0.41
CA PRO A 58 7.13 -11.21 1.09
C PRO A 58 8.37 -11.30 0.19
N GLY A 59 9.54 -11.22 0.82
CA GLY A 59 10.83 -11.32 0.17
C GLY A 59 11.93 -11.71 1.13
N GLN A 60 13.15 -11.66 0.64
CA GLN A 60 14.36 -11.88 1.43
C GLN A 60 15.33 -10.75 1.17
N GLN A 61 15.89 -10.20 2.24
CA GLN A 61 16.97 -9.24 2.18
C GLN A 61 18.28 -9.94 2.47
N SER A 62 19.28 -9.71 1.63
CA SER A 62 20.63 -10.22 1.83
C SER A 62 21.59 -9.08 2.08
N PHE A 63 22.42 -9.19 3.11
CA PHE A 63 23.39 -8.16 3.46
C PHE A 63 24.60 -8.77 4.18
N ARG A 64 25.65 -7.98 4.28
CA ARG A 64 26.84 -8.26 5.09
C ARG A 64 27.15 -7.06 5.96
N SER A 65 27.34 -7.30 7.25
CA SER A 65 27.73 -6.24 8.17
C SER A 65 29.17 -5.80 7.93
N LEU A 66 29.38 -4.50 7.85
CA LEU A 66 30.68 -3.85 7.71
C LEU A 66 31.16 -3.31 9.07
N PRO A 67 32.48 -3.04 9.24
CA PRO A 67 32.98 -2.33 10.41
C PRO A 67 32.37 -0.95 10.56
N GLY A 68 31.96 -0.57 11.78
CA GLY A 68 31.42 0.75 12.11
C GLY A 68 29.91 0.80 12.33
N GLY A 69 29.15 -0.25 11.94
CA GLY A 69 27.74 -0.39 12.28
C GLY A 69 27.51 -0.99 13.65
N ALA A 70 26.25 -1.07 14.07
CA ALA A 70 25.85 -1.64 15.37
C ALA A 70 26.08 -3.16 15.44
N ASN A 71 26.03 -3.85 14.31
CA ASN A 71 26.27 -5.29 14.22
C ASN A 71 27.77 -5.63 14.06
N ALA A 72 28.17 -6.78 14.58
CA ALA A 72 29.54 -7.31 14.36
C ALA A 72 29.76 -7.53 12.84
N PRO A 73 30.96 -7.13 12.31
CA PRO A 73 31.28 -7.38 10.91
C PRO A 73 31.29 -8.87 10.59
N THR A 74 30.83 -9.24 9.41
CA THR A 74 30.82 -10.62 8.92
C THR A 74 31.62 -10.74 7.62
N THR A 75 32.17 -11.94 7.37
CA THR A 75 32.86 -12.26 6.10
C THR A 75 31.82 -12.62 5.02
N ASP A 76 30.77 -13.34 5.40
CA ASP A 76 29.75 -13.84 4.50
C ASP A 76 28.45 -13.05 4.60
N ALA A 77 27.70 -13.02 3.51
CA ALA A 77 26.37 -12.44 3.50
C ALA A 77 25.38 -13.34 4.26
N VAL A 78 24.46 -12.70 4.97
CA VAL A 78 23.32 -13.35 5.61
C VAL A 78 22.04 -12.99 4.86
N SER A 79 21.05 -13.84 4.93
CA SER A 79 19.73 -13.60 4.32
C SER A 79 18.66 -13.68 5.39
N VAL A 80 17.77 -12.68 5.41
CA VAL A 80 16.68 -12.58 6.39
C VAL A 80 15.36 -12.37 5.67
N PRO A 81 14.26 -12.97 6.15
CA PRO A 81 12.94 -12.71 5.60
C PRO A 81 12.52 -11.27 5.91
N CYS A 82 11.90 -10.62 4.92
CA CYS A 82 11.31 -9.30 5.10
C CYS A 82 10.11 -9.10 4.16
N LEU A 83 9.32 -8.06 4.40
CA LEU A 83 8.31 -7.58 3.48
C LEU A 83 8.86 -6.38 2.72
N GLU A 84 8.51 -6.25 1.44
CA GLU A 84 8.56 -4.97 0.74
C GLU A 84 7.19 -4.31 0.84
N LEU A 85 7.09 -3.33 1.72
CA LEU A 85 5.93 -2.45 1.84
C LEU A 85 6.04 -1.36 0.78
N SER A 86 4.99 -1.13 0.00
CA SER A 86 4.94 -0.03 -0.95
C SER A 86 3.62 0.73 -0.88
N PHE A 87 3.69 2.03 -1.16
CA PHE A 87 2.54 2.91 -1.23
C PHE A 87 2.82 4.09 -2.17
N PHE A 88 1.76 4.77 -2.60
CA PHE A 88 1.86 5.98 -3.38
C PHE A 88 1.64 7.20 -2.49
N LEU A 89 2.54 8.17 -2.56
CA LEU A 89 2.45 9.43 -1.86
C LEU A 89 2.29 10.56 -2.88
N SER A 90 1.21 11.31 -2.76
CA SER A 90 1.01 12.56 -3.48
C SER A 90 1.40 13.74 -2.60
N GLY A 91 1.67 14.88 -3.22
CA GLY A 91 1.98 16.11 -2.49
C GLY A 91 3.39 16.64 -2.76
N ASP A 92 3.82 17.52 -1.90
CA ASP A 92 5.11 18.21 -2.00
C ASP A 92 6.25 17.47 -1.27
N ALA A 93 7.45 18.04 -1.38
CA ALA A 93 8.63 17.47 -0.74
C ALA A 93 8.56 17.51 0.80
N ALA A 94 7.83 18.45 1.39
CA ALA A 94 7.68 18.52 2.85
C ALA A 94 6.86 17.33 3.38
N ARG A 95 5.82 16.93 2.66
CA ARG A 95 5.03 15.74 2.99
C ARG A 95 5.85 14.45 2.86
N LEU A 96 6.63 14.34 1.78
CA LEU A 96 7.53 13.20 1.60
C LEU A 96 8.55 13.13 2.75
N ASP A 97 9.16 14.25 3.12
CA ASP A 97 10.12 14.33 4.22
C ASP A 97 9.48 13.89 5.55
N ALA A 98 8.27 14.36 5.86
CA ALA A 98 7.55 13.97 7.07
C ALA A 98 7.31 12.44 7.14
N VAL A 99 6.90 11.84 6.01
CA VAL A 99 6.68 10.39 5.92
C VAL A 99 7.99 9.61 6.08
N LEU A 100 9.06 10.04 5.42
CA LEU A 100 10.36 9.38 5.53
C LEU A 100 10.90 9.46 6.95
N ASN A 101 10.83 10.62 7.61
CA ASN A 101 11.23 10.78 9.00
C ASN A 101 10.43 9.88 9.94
N ALA A 102 9.11 9.73 9.71
CA ALA A 102 8.27 8.84 10.49
C ALA A 102 8.70 7.37 10.33
N ILE A 103 9.03 6.94 9.11
CA ILE A 103 9.57 5.59 8.84
C ILE A 103 10.86 5.37 9.62
N TYR A 104 11.84 6.27 9.48
CA TYR A 104 13.14 6.16 10.17
C TYR A 104 12.99 6.12 11.69
N HIS A 105 12.01 6.83 12.24
CA HIS A 105 11.78 6.87 13.69
C HIS A 105 11.30 5.52 14.27
N VAL A 106 10.53 4.75 13.49
CA VAL A 106 9.92 3.50 13.99
C VAL A 106 10.54 2.23 13.41
N HIS A 107 11.37 2.35 12.38
CA HIS A 107 11.97 1.20 11.72
C HIS A 107 12.99 0.50 12.65
N PRO A 108 13.01 -0.85 12.70
CA PRO A 108 13.92 -1.58 13.60
C PRO A 108 15.37 -1.60 13.12
N TYR A 109 15.63 -1.34 11.84
CA TYR A 109 17.00 -1.34 11.31
C TYR A 109 17.68 0.00 11.53
N GLU A 110 18.97 -0.06 11.79
CA GLU A 110 19.87 1.11 11.87
C GLU A 110 19.87 1.87 10.53
N GLU A 111 19.91 1.13 9.42
CA GLU A 111 19.82 1.67 8.07
C GLU A 111 18.66 1.01 7.31
N PRO A 112 17.46 1.59 7.36
CA PRO A 112 16.32 1.09 6.61
C PRO A 112 16.56 1.17 5.09
N VAL A 113 16.21 0.13 4.36
CA VAL A 113 16.19 0.19 2.90
C VAL A 113 14.89 0.86 2.48
N VAL A 114 14.98 2.13 2.08
CA VAL A 114 13.85 2.93 1.59
C VAL A 114 14.19 3.48 0.21
N LEU A 115 13.34 3.18 -0.77
CA LEU A 115 13.47 3.70 -2.12
C LEU A 115 12.30 4.66 -2.41
N VAL A 116 12.62 5.80 -3.02
CA VAL A 116 11.64 6.79 -3.45
C VAL A 116 11.76 6.98 -4.95
N VAL A 117 10.70 6.64 -5.68
CA VAL A 117 10.67 6.67 -7.13
C VAL A 117 9.59 7.63 -7.60
N PRO A 118 9.90 8.61 -8.48
CA PRO A 118 8.88 9.40 -9.14
C PRO A 118 7.88 8.51 -9.87
N ALA A 119 6.61 8.70 -9.62
CA ALA A 119 5.56 7.84 -10.14
C ALA A 119 4.35 8.63 -10.65
N LEU A 120 3.63 8.01 -11.59
CA LEU A 120 2.33 8.43 -12.08
C LEU A 120 1.32 7.38 -11.68
N ARG A 121 0.22 7.78 -11.05
CA ARG A 121 -0.92 6.90 -10.79
C ARG A 121 -2.13 7.30 -11.59
N THR A 122 -3.04 6.35 -11.82
CA THR A 122 -4.38 6.61 -12.35
C THR A 122 -5.36 6.84 -11.21
N CYS A 123 -6.29 7.76 -11.42
CA CYS A 123 -7.42 8.03 -10.53
C CYS A 123 -8.70 7.79 -11.33
N HIS A 124 -9.56 6.88 -10.85
CA HIS A 124 -10.77 6.47 -11.53
C HIS A 124 -11.75 7.64 -11.73
N ILE A 125 -12.39 7.72 -12.92
CA ILE A 125 -13.53 8.58 -13.19
C ILE A 125 -14.78 7.74 -13.03
N ARG A 126 -15.70 8.15 -12.16
CA ARG A 126 -16.98 7.47 -11.91
C ARG A 126 -17.97 7.69 -13.06
N GLY A 127 -18.97 6.83 -13.14
CA GLY A 127 -20.11 6.98 -14.03
C GLY A 127 -19.96 6.31 -15.39
N LEU A 128 -18.90 5.51 -15.60
CA LEU A 128 -18.65 4.86 -16.88
C LEU A 128 -18.61 3.32 -16.81
N ASP A 129 -18.84 2.75 -15.64
CA ASP A 129 -18.55 1.33 -15.40
C ASP A 129 -19.61 0.60 -14.58
N GLU A 130 -20.75 1.21 -14.31
CA GLU A 130 -21.80 0.63 -13.48
C GLU A 130 -22.31 -0.72 -14.03
N ASP A 131 -22.43 -0.82 -15.34
CA ASP A 131 -22.90 -2.04 -16.04
C ASP A 131 -21.77 -2.97 -16.49
N ASN A 132 -20.53 -2.68 -16.13
CA ASN A 132 -19.38 -3.49 -16.55
C ASN A 132 -19.44 -4.88 -15.86
N PRO A 133 -19.58 -5.99 -16.62
CA PRO A 133 -19.72 -7.33 -16.05
C PRO A 133 -18.48 -7.82 -15.31
N ASN A 134 -17.33 -7.15 -15.48
CA ASN A 134 -16.10 -7.48 -14.79
C ASN A 134 -16.00 -6.83 -13.40
N ARG A 135 -16.89 -5.94 -13.04
CA ARG A 135 -16.92 -5.35 -11.71
C ARG A 135 -17.45 -6.36 -10.70
N PHE A 136 -16.82 -6.37 -9.49
CA PHE A 136 -17.19 -7.34 -8.47
C PHE A 136 -18.65 -7.26 -8.02
N TRP A 137 -19.26 -6.06 -8.06
CA TRP A 137 -20.68 -5.87 -7.71
C TRP A 137 -21.66 -6.37 -8.78
N ASN A 138 -21.18 -6.66 -10.00
CA ASN A 138 -21.97 -7.25 -11.10
C ASN A 138 -21.70 -8.75 -11.26
N ARG A 139 -20.93 -9.37 -10.36
CA ARG A 139 -20.62 -10.80 -10.35
C ARG A 139 -21.37 -11.49 -9.22
N GLU A 140 -21.64 -12.78 -9.40
CA GLU A 140 -21.89 -13.67 -8.26
C GLU A 140 -20.71 -13.58 -7.30
N ALA A 141 -21.02 -13.61 -6.01
CA ALA A 141 -20.13 -13.32 -4.87
C ALA A 141 -18.63 -13.45 -5.12
N ALA A 142 -17.93 -12.33 -5.16
CA ALA A 142 -16.46 -12.32 -5.12
C ALA A 142 -16.03 -12.65 -3.69
N ASP A 143 -15.59 -13.88 -3.45
CA ASP A 143 -15.16 -14.45 -2.18
C ASP A 143 -13.92 -13.76 -1.57
N TRP A 144 -13.14 -13.03 -2.38
CA TRP A 144 -12.01 -12.22 -1.93
C TRP A 144 -12.42 -10.88 -1.28
N VAL A 145 -13.69 -10.47 -1.36
CA VAL A 145 -14.18 -9.26 -0.71
C VAL A 145 -14.77 -9.63 0.66
N PRO A 146 -14.18 -9.14 1.77
CA PRO A 146 -14.73 -9.38 3.10
C PRO A 146 -16.19 -8.91 3.21
N ASP A 147 -17.04 -9.65 3.92
CA ASP A 147 -18.46 -9.35 4.07
C ASP A 147 -18.73 -7.94 4.61
N THR A 148 -17.88 -7.46 5.51
CA THR A 148 -17.94 -6.10 6.06
C THR A 148 -17.73 -5.00 5.01
N HIS A 149 -17.21 -5.33 3.83
CA HIS A 149 -16.95 -4.39 2.73
C HIS A 149 -17.92 -4.57 1.56
N ARG A 150 -18.82 -5.55 1.64
CA ARG A 150 -19.85 -5.75 0.62
C ARG A 150 -20.95 -4.74 0.82
N ARG A 151 -21.39 -4.11 -0.26
CA ARG A 151 -22.64 -3.35 -0.23
C ARG A 151 -23.82 -4.31 -0.07
N ASP A 152 -24.78 -3.96 0.76
CA ASP A 152 -26.06 -4.64 0.74
C ASP A 152 -26.69 -4.42 -0.65
N VAL A 153 -26.70 -5.47 -1.46
CA VAL A 153 -27.46 -5.45 -2.71
C VAL A 153 -28.93 -5.50 -2.27
N ALA A 154 -29.65 -4.40 -2.45
CA ALA A 154 -31.07 -4.33 -2.14
C ALA A 154 -31.80 -5.48 -2.85
N GLY A 155 -32.16 -6.53 -2.12
CA GLY A 155 -32.90 -7.68 -2.64
C GLY A 155 -32.34 -9.07 -2.34
N SER A 156 -31.21 -9.22 -1.69
CA SER A 156 -30.79 -10.55 -1.21
C SER A 156 -31.64 -10.97 -0.01
N PRO A 157 -32.34 -12.13 -0.05
CA PRO A 157 -33.13 -12.60 1.08
C PRO A 157 -32.17 -12.90 2.26
N GLN A 158 -32.38 -12.20 3.36
CA GLN A 158 -31.71 -12.52 4.61
C GLN A 158 -32.01 -13.98 4.96
N SER A 159 -30.97 -14.80 5.13
CA SER A 159 -31.10 -16.12 5.71
C SER A 159 -31.64 -15.97 7.13
N GLN A 160 -32.96 -16.19 7.28
CA GLN A 160 -33.60 -16.24 8.61
C GLN A 160 -32.99 -17.41 9.36
N GLY A 161 -32.18 -17.08 10.35
CA GLY A 161 -31.66 -18.03 11.31
C GLY A 161 -32.83 -18.74 12.01
N THR A 162 -32.96 -20.04 11.76
CA THR A 162 -33.93 -20.90 12.40
C THR A 162 -33.58 -21.01 13.89
N VAL A 163 -34.30 -20.28 14.73
CA VAL A 163 -34.26 -20.48 16.19
C VAL A 163 -35.00 -21.77 16.50
N SER A 164 -34.28 -22.87 16.71
CA SER A 164 -34.82 -24.08 17.29
C SER A 164 -35.19 -23.81 18.73
N ARG A 165 -36.49 -23.66 19.01
CA ARG A 165 -37.04 -23.81 20.36
C ARG A 165 -37.03 -25.30 20.68
N GLN A 166 -36.20 -25.71 21.62
CA GLN A 166 -36.41 -26.97 22.36
C GLN A 166 -37.42 -26.73 23.46
N ALA A 167 -38.44 -27.56 23.46
CA ALA A 167 -39.39 -27.74 24.54
C ALA A 167 -38.80 -28.66 25.62
#